data_7eebdc44d11bb3b35c3d480d5f256ac5
#
_entry.id   7eebdc44d11bb3b35c3d480d5f256ac5
#
_cell.length_a   1.000
_cell.length_b   1.000
_cell.length_c   1.000
_cell.angle_alpha   90.00
_cell.angle_beta   90.00
_cell.angle_gamma   90.00
#
_symmetry.space_group_name_H-M   'P 1'
#
loop_
_entity.id
_entity.type
_entity.pdbx_description
1 polymer ?
#
loop_
_entity_poly.entity_id
_entity_poly.type
_entity_poly.pdbx_seq_one_letter_code
_entity_poly.pdbx_strand_id
1 'polypeptide(L)'
;ENSPLHPSTCMDRPHIIYNKETKKFVCWLKIMQKDGSQTETVLVADNITGPYTIVRKGLKPLGMSAGDFDLVVAPDGKGYYYFERVHSETICADLTMDYTDVTGYYSTHFPHPHPPYVREATAHFTYNHKQYLITSGTTGYYPNPSEVAVADTFHGPFKVLGNPHVNDRSNTSFHSQISSVFKVENKKNLYIACGDRWLPQYMDLEYD
;
A
#
# COMPACT_ATOMS: atom_id res chain seq x y z
N GLU A 1 -2.59 -9.85 -25.89
CA GLU A 1 -1.19 -9.43 -25.64
C GLU A 1 -1.07 -8.00 -25.07
N ASN A 2 -2.14 -7.20 -25.05
CA ASN A 2 -2.11 -5.81 -24.56
C ASN A 2 -2.91 -5.61 -23.24
N SER A 3 -3.24 -6.67 -22.53
CA SER A 3 -3.92 -6.54 -21.23
C SER A 3 -2.91 -6.15 -20.14
N PRO A 4 -3.19 -5.17 -19.27
CA PRO A 4 -2.36 -4.90 -18.10
C PRO A 4 -2.37 -6.09 -17.11
N LEU A 5 -3.27 -7.05 -17.28
CA LEU A 5 -3.39 -8.26 -16.46
C LEU A 5 -2.82 -9.50 -17.19
N HIS A 6 -1.99 -9.31 -18.21
CA HIS A 6 -1.33 -10.44 -18.86
C HIS A 6 -0.34 -11.11 -17.88
N PRO A 7 -0.23 -12.44 -17.84
CA PRO A 7 0.68 -13.13 -16.91
C PRO A 7 2.15 -12.69 -16.93
N SER A 8 2.61 -12.14 -18.08
CA SER A 8 3.97 -11.56 -18.19
C SER A 8 4.10 -10.14 -17.66
N THR A 9 3.02 -9.55 -17.14
CA THR A 9 3.06 -8.21 -16.56
C THR A 9 3.56 -8.30 -15.11
N CYS A 10 4.56 -7.48 -14.77
CA CYS A 10 4.98 -7.34 -13.39
C CYS A 10 3.93 -6.53 -12.62
N MET A 11 3.07 -7.23 -11.90
CA MET A 11 2.02 -6.63 -11.09
C MET A 11 2.08 -7.17 -9.67
N ASP A 12 1.87 -6.28 -8.71
CA ASP A 12 1.86 -6.60 -7.30
C ASP A 12 0.91 -5.71 -6.50
N ARG A 13 0.90 -5.87 -5.19
CA ARG A 13 0.11 -5.07 -4.23
C ARG A 13 -1.37 -4.96 -4.58
N PRO A 14 -2.11 -6.09 -4.81
CA PRO A 14 -3.55 -6.01 -4.99
C PRO A 14 -4.23 -5.59 -3.68
N HIS A 15 -5.03 -4.51 -3.75
CA HIS A 15 -5.89 -4.07 -2.65
C HIS A 15 -7.32 -3.97 -3.12
N ILE A 16 -8.26 -4.51 -2.31
CA ILE A 16 -9.69 -4.46 -2.59
C ILE A 16 -10.39 -3.72 -1.46
N ILE A 17 -11.17 -2.71 -1.81
CA ILE A 17 -12.04 -1.97 -0.88
C ILE A 17 -13.48 -2.02 -1.37
N TYR A 18 -14.44 -1.94 -0.44
CA TYR A 18 -15.86 -1.92 -0.76
C TYR A 18 -16.41 -0.51 -0.67
N ASN A 19 -17.04 -0.07 -1.75
CA ASN A 19 -17.73 1.21 -1.81
C ASN A 19 -19.21 1.01 -1.51
N LYS A 20 -19.67 1.53 -0.37
CA LYS A 20 -21.07 1.38 0.10
C LYS A 20 -22.07 2.14 -0.76
N GLU A 21 -21.68 3.27 -1.34
CA GLU A 21 -22.54 4.12 -2.18
C GLU A 21 -22.79 3.48 -3.53
N THR A 22 -21.73 3.05 -4.21
CA THR A 22 -21.82 2.40 -5.53
C THR A 22 -22.14 0.91 -5.43
N LYS A 23 -22.02 0.31 -4.23
CA LYS A 23 -22.15 -1.13 -3.96
C LYS A 23 -21.17 -1.97 -4.79
N LYS A 24 -19.98 -1.44 -5.07
CA LYS A 24 -18.94 -2.10 -5.85
C LYS A 24 -17.73 -2.45 -4.96
N PHE A 25 -17.09 -3.55 -5.29
CA PHE A 25 -15.72 -3.84 -4.88
C PHE A 25 -14.80 -3.16 -5.88
N VAL A 26 -13.84 -2.38 -5.37
CA VAL A 26 -12.86 -1.65 -6.17
C VAL A 26 -11.49 -2.22 -5.85
N CYS A 27 -10.81 -2.74 -6.86
CA CYS A 27 -9.49 -3.33 -6.76
C CYS A 27 -8.47 -2.44 -7.47
N TRP A 28 -7.39 -2.11 -6.78
CA TRP A 28 -6.23 -1.44 -7.34
C TRP A 28 -5.08 -2.42 -7.43
N LEU A 29 -4.29 -2.32 -8.51
CA LEU A 29 -3.12 -3.14 -8.79
C LEU A 29 -1.99 -2.25 -9.25
N LYS A 30 -0.83 -2.38 -8.61
CA LYS A 30 0.40 -1.73 -9.07
C LYS A 30 0.97 -2.48 -10.27
N ILE A 31 1.32 -1.75 -11.32
CA ILE A 31 1.97 -2.28 -12.53
C ILE A 31 3.31 -1.60 -12.70
N MET A 32 4.38 -2.41 -12.69
CA MET A 32 5.72 -1.93 -13.00
C MET A 32 5.92 -1.93 -14.52
N GLN A 33 6.24 -0.77 -15.07
CA GLN A 33 6.47 -0.59 -16.50
C GLN A 33 7.93 -0.94 -16.86
N LYS A 34 8.18 -1.24 -18.13
CA LYS A 34 9.53 -1.57 -18.62
C LYS A 34 10.55 -0.43 -18.47
N ASP A 35 10.07 0.81 -18.41
CA ASP A 35 10.90 2.00 -18.20
C ASP A 35 11.16 2.30 -16.71
N GLY A 36 10.74 1.40 -15.81
CA GLY A 36 10.86 1.55 -14.37
C GLY A 36 9.79 2.45 -13.72
N SER A 37 8.94 3.09 -14.50
CA SER A 37 7.80 3.82 -13.93
C SER A 37 6.76 2.84 -13.38
N GLN A 38 6.03 3.27 -12.37
CA GLN A 38 4.97 2.47 -11.74
C GLN A 38 3.64 3.19 -11.90
N THR A 39 2.62 2.43 -12.26
CA THR A 39 1.27 2.93 -12.54
C THR A 39 0.24 2.02 -11.90
N GLU A 40 -0.97 2.55 -11.73
CA GLU A 40 -2.08 1.76 -11.21
C GLU A 40 -3.02 1.29 -12.31
N THR A 41 -3.57 0.10 -12.12
CA THR A 41 -4.74 -0.41 -12.84
C THR A 41 -5.87 -0.57 -11.84
N VAL A 42 -7.03 -0.01 -12.15
CA VAL A 42 -8.20 -0.04 -11.27
C VAL A 42 -9.31 -0.86 -11.91
N LEU A 43 -9.88 -1.76 -11.12
CA LEU A 43 -10.96 -2.67 -11.53
C LEU A 43 -12.13 -2.55 -10.58
N VAL A 44 -13.33 -2.88 -11.08
CA VAL A 44 -14.55 -2.91 -10.28
C VAL A 44 -15.32 -4.21 -10.48
N ALA A 45 -16.03 -4.67 -9.45
CA ALA A 45 -16.89 -5.84 -9.50
C ALA A 45 -18.12 -5.69 -8.59
N ASP A 46 -19.18 -6.45 -8.86
CA ASP A 46 -20.34 -6.55 -7.99
C ASP A 46 -20.11 -7.52 -6.80
N ASN A 47 -19.22 -8.48 -6.98
CA ASN A 47 -18.86 -9.47 -5.98
C ASN A 47 -17.34 -9.43 -5.70
N ILE A 48 -16.95 -9.72 -4.46
CA ILE A 48 -15.53 -9.74 -4.07
C ILE A 48 -14.70 -10.75 -4.87
N THR A 49 -15.31 -11.81 -5.32
CA THR A 49 -14.70 -12.85 -6.18
C THR A 49 -14.78 -12.53 -7.67
N GLY A 50 -15.31 -11.37 -8.04
CA GLY A 50 -15.47 -10.93 -9.42
C GLY A 50 -16.75 -11.45 -10.11
N PRO A 51 -16.80 -11.39 -11.46
CA PRO A 51 -15.72 -10.96 -12.34
C PRO A 51 -15.42 -9.45 -12.22
N TYR A 52 -14.14 -9.10 -12.30
CA TYR A 52 -13.68 -7.71 -12.28
C TYR A 52 -13.57 -7.12 -13.68
N THR A 53 -14.02 -5.88 -13.83
CA THR A 53 -13.89 -5.10 -15.07
C THR A 53 -12.88 -3.97 -14.87
N ILE A 54 -11.92 -3.83 -15.77
CA ILE A 54 -10.93 -2.74 -15.73
C ILE A 54 -11.63 -1.42 -16.07
N VAL A 55 -11.49 -0.44 -15.19
CA VAL A 55 -12.03 0.93 -15.38
C VAL A 55 -10.94 1.97 -15.58
N ARG A 56 -9.71 1.71 -15.11
CA ARG A 56 -8.53 2.57 -15.34
C ARG A 56 -7.33 1.71 -15.71
N LYS A 57 -6.50 2.20 -16.63
CA LYS A 57 -5.21 1.59 -17.03
C LYS A 57 -4.13 2.65 -17.02
N GLY A 58 -2.94 2.31 -16.51
CA GLY A 58 -1.79 3.20 -16.53
C GLY A 58 -2.04 4.51 -15.78
N LEU A 59 -2.88 4.46 -14.75
CA LEU A 59 -3.16 5.61 -13.92
C LEU A 59 -1.88 6.02 -13.18
N LYS A 60 -1.54 7.30 -13.27
CA LYS A 60 -0.51 7.96 -12.46
C LYS A 60 -1.23 8.90 -11.48
N PRO A 61 -1.55 8.46 -10.27
CA PRO A 61 -2.25 9.28 -9.30
C PRO A 61 -1.50 10.60 -9.09
N LEU A 62 -2.18 11.74 -9.16
CA LEU A 62 -1.58 13.08 -9.10
C LEU A 62 -0.48 13.34 -10.17
N GLY A 63 -0.42 12.55 -11.24
CA GLY A 63 0.66 12.60 -12.22
C GLY A 63 1.98 11.97 -11.75
N MET A 64 1.98 11.30 -10.60
CA MET A 64 3.18 10.71 -9.98
C MET A 64 3.36 9.24 -10.38
N SER A 65 4.60 8.75 -10.33
CA SER A 65 4.89 7.32 -10.32
C SER A 65 4.55 6.78 -8.93
N ALA A 66 3.60 5.85 -8.86
CA ALA A 66 3.06 5.31 -7.62
C ALA A 66 3.64 3.93 -7.34
N GLY A 67 4.39 3.82 -6.25
CA GLY A 67 4.97 2.57 -5.75
C GLY A 67 4.01 1.78 -4.87
N ASP A 68 4.55 1.16 -3.82
CA ASP A 68 3.76 0.38 -2.87
C ASP A 68 2.72 1.25 -2.18
N PHE A 69 1.53 0.68 -1.96
CA PHE A 69 0.39 1.46 -1.48
C PHE A 69 -0.52 0.68 -0.54
N ASP A 70 -1.40 1.42 0.13
CA ASP A 70 -2.57 0.91 0.85
C ASP A 70 -3.81 1.76 0.55
N LEU A 71 -4.98 1.13 0.57
CA LEU A 71 -6.28 1.77 0.42
C LEU A 71 -7.07 1.69 1.72
N VAL A 72 -7.62 2.81 2.13
CA VAL A 72 -8.35 2.92 3.39
C VAL A 72 -9.71 3.55 3.17
N VAL A 73 -10.75 2.99 3.78
CA VAL A 73 -12.08 3.60 3.84
C VAL A 73 -12.37 3.97 5.28
N ALA A 74 -12.55 5.26 5.54
CA ALA A 74 -12.93 5.78 6.85
C ALA A 74 -14.39 5.44 7.19
N PRO A 75 -14.79 5.51 8.46
CA PRO A 75 -16.16 5.21 8.89
C PRO A 75 -17.25 6.06 8.22
N ASP A 76 -16.91 7.27 7.80
CA ASP A 76 -17.80 8.19 7.06
C ASP A 76 -17.91 7.87 5.56
N GLY A 77 -17.16 6.88 5.08
CA GLY A 77 -17.13 6.45 3.68
C GLY A 77 -16.11 7.20 2.82
N LYS A 78 -15.35 8.12 3.39
CA LYS A 78 -14.27 8.77 2.65
C LYS A 78 -13.12 7.79 2.42
N GLY A 79 -12.63 7.70 1.18
CA GLY A 79 -11.51 6.86 0.81
C GLY A 79 -10.19 7.61 0.81
N TYR A 80 -9.12 6.91 1.21
CA TYR A 80 -7.75 7.42 1.22
C TYR A 80 -6.82 6.43 0.52
N TYR A 81 -5.85 6.97 -0.19
CA TYR A 81 -4.80 6.24 -0.90
C TYR A 81 -3.45 6.67 -0.36
N TYR A 82 -2.79 5.77 0.38
CA TYR A 82 -1.41 5.95 0.84
C TYR A 82 -0.47 5.25 -0.12
N PHE A 83 0.46 5.97 -0.70
CA PHE A 83 1.41 5.37 -1.64
C PHE A 83 2.80 5.99 -1.53
N GLU A 84 3.79 5.21 -1.88
CA GLU A 84 5.12 5.73 -2.12
C GLU A 84 5.13 6.48 -3.45
N ARG A 85 5.48 7.76 -3.45
CA ARG A 85 5.98 8.41 -4.66
C ARG A 85 7.37 7.87 -4.89
N VAL A 86 7.53 7.04 -5.91
CA VAL A 86 8.70 6.16 -6.11
C VAL A 86 10.02 6.82 -5.73
N HIS A 87 10.69 6.22 -4.73
CA HIS A 87 11.99 6.60 -4.17
C HIS A 87 12.08 8.04 -3.64
N SER A 88 10.99 8.56 -3.08
CA SER A 88 10.90 9.95 -2.62
C SER A 88 10.19 10.07 -1.26
N GLU A 89 8.87 10.04 -1.23
CA GLU A 89 8.08 10.28 -0.04
C GLU A 89 6.79 9.45 -0.03
N THR A 90 6.16 9.33 1.13
CA THR A 90 4.80 8.77 1.24
C THR A 90 3.76 9.86 1.00
N ILE A 91 2.82 9.60 0.13
CA ILE A 91 1.68 10.46 -0.18
C ILE A 91 0.42 9.88 0.46
N CYS A 92 -0.41 10.72 1.05
CA CYS A 92 -1.79 10.42 1.36
C CYS A 92 -2.67 11.26 0.44
N ALA A 93 -3.45 10.64 -0.43
CA ALA A 93 -4.39 11.31 -1.34
C ALA A 93 -5.84 10.92 -1.02
N ASP A 94 -6.76 11.87 -1.19
CA ASP A 94 -8.20 11.59 -1.13
C ASP A 94 -8.64 10.87 -2.40
N LEU A 95 -9.36 9.75 -2.25
CA LEU A 95 -10.02 9.07 -3.37
C LEU A 95 -11.27 9.82 -3.84
N THR A 96 -11.62 9.66 -5.10
CA THR A 96 -12.93 10.04 -5.62
C THR A 96 -14.05 9.27 -4.91
N MET A 97 -15.30 9.73 -5.04
CA MET A 97 -16.45 9.09 -4.37
C MET A 97 -16.66 7.63 -4.78
N ASP A 98 -16.28 7.26 -5.99
CA ASP A 98 -16.36 5.89 -6.52
C ASP A 98 -15.10 5.07 -6.27
N TYR A 99 -14.06 5.66 -5.64
CA TYR A 99 -12.76 5.08 -5.33
C TYR A 99 -11.93 4.63 -6.54
N THR A 100 -12.25 5.14 -7.75
CA THR A 100 -11.55 4.73 -8.97
C THR A 100 -10.44 5.69 -9.39
N ASP A 101 -10.26 6.80 -8.67
CA ASP A 101 -9.23 7.82 -8.93
C ASP A 101 -8.96 8.63 -7.66
N VAL A 102 -8.07 9.62 -7.73
CA VAL A 102 -7.80 10.59 -6.68
C VAL A 102 -8.41 11.95 -6.99
N THR A 103 -8.80 12.71 -5.95
CA THR A 103 -9.46 14.02 -6.12
C THR A 103 -8.49 15.15 -6.48
N GLY A 104 -7.19 14.97 -6.24
CA GLY A 104 -6.17 16.01 -6.33
C GLY A 104 -5.77 16.62 -4.98
N TYR A 105 -6.55 16.41 -3.91
CA TYR A 105 -6.14 16.79 -2.56
C TYR A 105 -5.22 15.72 -1.97
N TYR A 106 -4.04 16.14 -1.47
CA TYR A 106 -3.07 15.22 -0.87
C TYR A 106 -2.16 15.91 0.16
N SER A 107 -1.47 15.09 0.93
CA SER A 107 -0.41 15.48 1.86
C SER A 107 0.82 14.59 1.66
N THR A 108 1.99 15.09 2.09
CA THR A 108 3.27 14.39 1.96
C THR A 108 3.87 14.08 3.33
N HIS A 109 4.49 12.93 3.45
CA HIS A 109 5.03 12.41 4.71
C HIS A 109 6.38 11.72 4.47
N PHE A 110 7.24 11.71 5.49
CA PHE A 110 8.52 10.99 5.50
C PHE A 110 9.40 11.32 4.29
N PRO A 111 9.71 12.60 4.02
CA PRO A 111 10.61 12.97 2.96
C PRO A 111 12.03 12.52 3.32
N HIS A 112 12.57 11.59 2.55
CA HIS A 112 13.93 11.13 2.65
C HIS A 112 14.65 11.37 1.32
N PRO A 113 15.97 11.66 1.34
CA PRO A 113 16.67 12.12 0.12
C PRO A 113 16.79 11.02 -0.94
N HIS A 114 16.86 9.74 -0.55
CA HIS A 114 17.08 8.61 -1.46
C HIS A 114 16.96 7.26 -0.73
N PRO A 115 16.81 6.14 -1.46
CA PRO A 115 16.99 4.80 -0.91
C PRO A 115 18.34 4.64 -0.18
N PRO A 116 18.43 3.81 0.87
CA PRO A 116 17.39 2.91 1.38
C PRO A 116 16.46 3.54 2.43
N TYR A 117 16.52 4.84 2.63
CA TYR A 117 15.81 5.52 3.72
C TYR A 117 14.38 5.88 3.37
N VAL A 118 14.03 5.99 2.09
CA VAL A 118 12.67 6.21 1.62
C VAL A 118 11.74 5.11 2.16
N ARG A 119 10.52 5.49 2.52
CA ARG A 119 9.54 4.56 3.09
C ARG A 119 8.61 4.04 2.02
N GLU A 120 8.52 2.70 1.94
CA GLU A 120 7.64 1.96 1.03
C GLU A 120 6.80 0.92 1.81
N ALA A 121 6.06 0.07 1.11
CA ALA A 121 5.23 -0.98 1.67
C ALA A 121 4.30 -0.46 2.79
N THR A 122 3.64 0.66 2.53
CA THR A 122 2.75 1.28 3.51
C THR A 122 1.58 0.37 3.85
N ALA A 123 1.34 0.17 5.14
CA ALA A 123 0.16 -0.50 5.68
C ALA A 123 -0.48 0.36 6.77
N HIS A 124 -1.74 0.71 6.59
CA HIS A 124 -2.51 1.56 7.50
C HIS A 124 -3.37 0.73 8.45
N PHE A 125 -3.52 1.23 9.68
CA PHE A 125 -4.57 0.76 10.60
C PHE A 125 -4.99 1.87 11.57
N THR A 126 -6.20 1.74 12.13
CA THR A 126 -6.70 2.67 13.13
C THR A 126 -6.74 2.00 14.50
N TYR A 127 -6.18 2.66 15.52
CA TYR A 127 -6.26 2.24 16.91
C TYR A 127 -6.53 3.44 17.82
N ASN A 128 -7.52 3.32 18.71
CA ASN A 128 -7.93 4.38 19.62
C ASN A 128 -8.14 5.75 18.91
N HIS A 129 -8.87 5.74 17.81
CA HIS A 129 -9.16 6.92 16.97
C HIS A 129 -7.93 7.61 16.36
N LYS A 130 -6.76 6.99 16.44
CA LYS A 130 -5.54 7.47 15.79
C LYS A 130 -5.22 6.63 14.56
N GLN A 131 -4.55 7.25 13.61
CA GLN A 131 -4.12 6.63 12.36
C GLN A 131 -2.67 6.19 12.50
N TYR A 132 -2.38 4.96 12.13
CA TYR A 132 -1.04 4.39 12.17
C TYR A 132 -0.63 3.94 10.77
N LEU A 133 0.63 4.17 10.44
CA LEU A 133 1.27 3.64 9.24
C LEU A 133 2.47 2.79 9.66
N ILE A 134 2.55 1.57 9.15
CA ILE A 134 3.76 0.75 9.18
C ILE A 134 4.35 0.80 7.78
N THR A 135 5.66 1.00 7.69
CA THR A 135 6.39 1.12 6.42
C THR A 135 7.72 0.38 6.51
N SER A 136 8.31 0.04 5.38
CA SER A 136 9.69 -0.46 5.28
C SER A 136 10.60 0.56 4.60
N GLY A 137 11.92 0.35 4.68
CA GLY A 137 12.88 1.06 3.83
C GLY A 137 12.96 0.42 2.44
N THR A 138 13.61 1.12 1.52
CA THR A 138 13.78 0.68 0.12
C THR A 138 15.09 -0.10 -0.05
N THR A 139 15.06 -1.39 0.17
CA THR A 139 16.21 -2.30 0.04
C THR A 139 15.98 -3.41 -0.98
N GLY A 140 15.03 -3.22 -1.90
CA GLY A 140 14.58 -4.25 -2.84
C GLY A 140 14.01 -5.45 -2.08
N TYR A 141 14.37 -6.66 -2.48
CA TYR A 141 13.89 -7.89 -1.84
C TYR A 141 14.71 -8.32 -0.60
N TYR A 142 15.56 -7.43 -0.07
CA TYR A 142 16.27 -7.67 1.19
C TYR A 142 15.48 -7.09 2.35
N PRO A 143 15.11 -7.91 3.36
CA PRO A 143 14.31 -7.43 4.49
C PRO A 143 15.08 -6.38 5.30
N ASN A 144 14.35 -5.40 5.80
CA ASN A 144 14.88 -4.31 6.61
C ASN A 144 13.96 -4.02 7.81
N PRO A 145 14.38 -3.18 8.76
CA PRO A 145 13.52 -2.83 9.89
C PRO A 145 12.33 -1.97 9.42
N SER A 146 11.14 -2.37 9.85
CA SER A 146 9.93 -1.55 9.69
C SER A 146 9.97 -0.33 10.61
N GLU A 147 9.18 0.66 10.27
CA GLU A 147 8.94 1.84 11.07
C GLU A 147 7.44 2.06 11.22
N VAL A 148 6.98 2.36 12.43
CA VAL A 148 5.60 2.73 12.68
C VAL A 148 5.51 4.21 13.02
N ALA A 149 4.50 4.87 12.48
CA ALA A 149 4.19 6.27 12.76
C ALA A 149 2.71 6.44 13.12
N VAL A 150 2.38 7.50 13.84
CA VAL A 150 1.03 7.80 14.34
C VAL A 150 0.62 9.22 14.05
N ALA A 151 -0.67 9.43 13.74
CA ALA A 151 -1.29 10.73 13.56
C ALA A 151 -2.71 10.76 14.16
N ASP A 152 -3.24 11.96 14.34
CA ASP A 152 -4.64 12.16 14.75
C ASP A 152 -5.61 12.15 13.56
N THR A 153 -5.12 12.43 12.36
CA THR A 153 -5.91 12.47 11.12
C THR A 153 -5.28 11.62 10.03
N PHE A 154 -6.06 11.25 9.00
CA PHE A 154 -5.57 10.49 7.85
C PHE A 154 -4.46 11.22 7.08
N HIS A 155 -4.50 12.55 7.04
CA HIS A 155 -3.49 13.40 6.40
C HIS A 155 -2.34 13.80 7.32
N GLY A 156 -2.23 13.18 8.50
CA GLY A 156 -1.17 13.49 9.45
C GLY A 156 -1.40 14.78 10.25
N PRO A 157 -0.33 15.44 10.73
CA PRO A 157 1.08 15.03 10.55
C PRO A 157 1.41 13.75 11.32
N PHE A 158 2.19 12.89 10.70
CA PHE A 158 2.63 11.63 11.30
C PHE A 158 3.89 11.81 12.13
N LYS A 159 3.88 11.27 13.35
CA LYS A 159 5.03 11.19 14.25
C LYS A 159 5.56 9.76 14.26
N VAL A 160 6.82 9.59 13.90
CA VAL A 160 7.52 8.31 13.95
C VAL A 160 7.68 7.85 15.40
N LEU A 161 7.36 6.58 15.66
CA LEU A 161 7.50 5.92 16.96
C LEU A 161 8.69 4.93 17.01
N GLY A 162 9.15 4.45 15.85
CA GLY A 162 10.26 3.51 15.72
C GLY A 162 9.84 2.14 15.20
N ASN A 163 10.70 1.12 15.41
CA ASN A 163 10.45 -0.24 14.92
C ASN A 163 9.39 -0.95 15.77
N PRO A 164 8.28 -1.44 15.17
CA PRO A 164 7.22 -2.15 15.90
C PRO A 164 7.56 -3.61 16.24
N HIS A 165 8.60 -4.18 15.66
CA HIS A 165 8.95 -5.60 15.80
C HIS A 165 9.73 -5.88 17.06
N VAL A 166 9.02 -6.14 18.15
CA VAL A 166 9.63 -6.49 19.46
C VAL A 166 10.32 -7.85 19.39
N ASN A 167 11.54 -7.94 19.90
CA ASN A 167 12.37 -9.16 19.91
C ASN A 167 12.86 -9.64 18.53
N ASP A 168 12.73 -8.86 17.47
CA ASP A 168 13.40 -9.15 16.21
C ASP A 168 14.90 -8.81 16.31
N ARG A 169 15.70 -9.80 16.71
CA ARG A 169 17.16 -9.64 16.85
C ARG A 169 17.87 -9.46 15.51
N SER A 170 17.25 -9.89 14.43
CA SER A 170 17.80 -9.74 13.08
C SER A 170 17.69 -8.31 12.56
N ASN A 171 16.78 -7.52 13.12
CA ASN A 171 16.43 -6.18 12.65
C ASN A 171 16.02 -6.16 11.17
N THR A 172 15.27 -7.19 10.78
CA THR A 172 14.79 -7.42 9.40
C THR A 172 13.26 -7.57 9.32
N SER A 173 12.55 -7.12 10.36
CA SER A 173 11.08 -7.33 10.47
C SER A 173 10.73 -8.83 10.41
N PHE A 174 11.54 -9.69 11.07
CA PHE A 174 11.46 -11.15 11.00
C PHE A 174 11.58 -11.71 9.57
N HIS A 175 12.47 -11.15 8.76
CA HIS A 175 12.65 -11.46 7.33
C HIS A 175 11.37 -11.22 6.50
N SER A 176 10.65 -10.15 6.78
CA SER A 176 9.42 -9.82 6.06
C SER A 176 9.33 -8.34 5.71
N GLN A 177 8.47 -8.02 4.76
CA GLN A 177 8.02 -6.68 4.46
C GLN A 177 6.52 -6.60 4.71
N ILE A 178 6.07 -5.57 5.40
CA ILE A 178 4.63 -5.39 5.70
C ILE A 178 3.82 -5.28 4.41
N SER A 179 2.62 -5.87 4.39
CA SER A 179 1.67 -5.74 3.29
C SER A 179 0.32 -5.21 3.73
N SER A 180 -0.17 -5.59 4.91
CA SER A 180 -1.43 -5.09 5.43
C SER A 180 -1.54 -5.28 6.94
N VAL A 181 -2.41 -4.49 7.58
CA VAL A 181 -2.78 -4.65 8.99
C VAL A 181 -4.29 -4.58 9.12
N PHE A 182 -4.89 -5.54 9.80
CA PHE A 182 -6.33 -5.53 10.05
C PHE A 182 -6.68 -5.93 11.46
N LYS A 183 -7.77 -5.36 11.97
CA LYS A 183 -8.31 -5.66 13.29
C LYS A 183 -9.02 -7.02 13.27
N VAL A 184 -8.76 -7.84 14.27
CA VAL A 184 -9.50 -9.08 14.47
C VAL A 184 -10.87 -8.76 15.04
N GLU A 185 -11.93 -9.16 14.35
CA GLU A 185 -13.31 -8.96 14.80
C GLU A 185 -13.56 -9.64 16.16
N ASN A 186 -14.36 -9.00 16.99
CA ASN A 186 -14.73 -9.48 18.34
C ASN A 186 -13.55 -9.68 19.31
N LYS A 187 -12.36 -9.18 18.97
CA LYS A 187 -11.21 -9.14 19.88
C LYS A 187 -10.85 -7.70 20.23
N LYS A 188 -10.69 -7.45 21.53
CA LYS A 188 -10.26 -6.12 21.99
C LYS A 188 -8.75 -5.97 21.73
N ASN A 189 -8.39 -4.91 21.02
CA ASN A 189 -6.99 -4.50 20.80
C ASN A 189 -6.10 -5.59 20.14
N LEU A 190 -6.70 -6.49 19.33
CA LEU A 190 -5.95 -7.48 18.58
C LEU A 190 -5.98 -7.13 17.09
N TYR A 191 -4.79 -7.07 16.51
CA TYR A 191 -4.56 -6.83 15.08
C TYR A 191 -3.66 -7.93 14.53
N ILE A 192 -3.85 -8.25 13.26
CA ILE A 192 -2.95 -9.12 12.50
C ILE A 192 -2.22 -8.24 11.49
N ALA A 193 -0.90 -8.29 11.53
CA ALA A 193 -0.04 -7.73 10.51
C ALA A 193 0.39 -8.85 9.57
N CYS A 194 0.07 -8.70 8.29
CA CYS A 194 0.52 -9.60 7.23
C CYS A 194 1.76 -9.01 6.58
N GLY A 195 2.68 -9.86 6.20
CA GLY A 195 3.91 -9.44 5.52
C GLY A 195 4.39 -10.49 4.54
N ASP A 196 5.00 -10.02 3.47
CA ASP A 196 5.68 -10.87 2.50
C ASP A 196 7.01 -11.33 3.07
N ARG A 197 7.26 -12.63 3.03
CA ARG A 197 8.51 -13.18 3.54
C ARG A 197 9.56 -13.17 2.43
N TRP A 198 10.55 -12.30 2.58
CA TRP A 198 11.66 -12.22 1.64
C TRP A 198 12.81 -13.13 2.05
N LEU A 199 13.18 -14.07 1.20
CA LEU A 199 14.29 -14.98 1.36
C LEU A 199 15.23 -14.84 0.16
N PRO A 200 16.10 -13.81 0.12
CA PRO A 200 16.89 -13.45 -1.05
C PRO A 200 17.69 -14.61 -1.65
N GLN A 201 18.15 -15.54 -0.81
CA GLN A 201 18.89 -16.73 -1.24
C GLN A 201 18.09 -17.70 -2.12
N TYR A 202 16.76 -17.51 -2.22
CA TYR A 202 15.87 -18.33 -3.05
C TYR A 202 15.23 -17.52 -4.18
N MET A 203 15.60 -16.24 -4.33
CA MET A 203 14.99 -15.34 -5.32
C MET A 203 15.73 -15.35 -6.67
N ASP A 204 16.91 -15.98 -6.74
CA ASP A 204 17.65 -16.21 -7.99
C ASP A 204 17.11 -17.40 -8.79
N LEU A 205 15.94 -17.93 -8.39
CA LEU A 205 15.24 -18.92 -9.19
C LEU A 205 14.71 -18.21 -10.44
N GLU A 206 15.34 -18.50 -11.58
CA GLU A 206 14.80 -18.11 -12.88
C GLU A 206 13.36 -18.65 -12.96
N TYR A 207 12.43 -17.77 -13.21
CA TYR A 207 11.07 -18.19 -13.54
C TYR A 207 11.10 -18.73 -14.96
N ASP A 208 11.20 -20.03 -15.10
CA ASP A 208 10.96 -20.75 -16.36
C ASP A 208 9.47 -20.70 -16.76
#